data_3b39ac457ad1f587f8d6ec20bbed1578
#
_entry.id   3b39ac457ad1f587f8d6ec20bbed1578
#
_cell.length_a   1.000
_cell.length_b   1.000
_cell.length_c   1.000
_cell.angle_alpha   90.00
_cell.angle_beta   90.00
_cell.angle_gamma   90.00
#
_symmetry.space_group_name_H-M   'P 1'
#
loop_
_entity.id
_entity.type
_entity.pdbx_description
1 polymer ?
#
loop_
_entity_poly.entity_id
_entity_poly.type
_entity_poly.pdbx_seq_one_letter_code
_entity_poly.pdbx_strand_id
1 'polypeptide(L)'
;MPTTLHTTSSTEQDWDDIIDSLEAEKCVLFLGSGVYQAPGGDSLETSLAKWLETEQTQHPSIQVYNDDGFFLFRNARSHKRKVTAQIKNFYSQAFPETSARFAQLAQLPFNIIVSLMPDNILVRTFDELGLNYQPDFYFRNRKYPEHFEKPAKNKPLIYNLMGNIEEPESLVLTHSDFFDYLESMFLARSMHPDLREELEGAERYIFLGLPYEKWYFQLLLRVLSMHSEKLKDVERLALQEFQNPKLQTLYAEEFKINFFPSNPEVFIADLYQACQRSGVLKKLPTPDPKLAQLPDLSAAELKELIASAQTEQAISHLKAFLDRRKPRSYSLVNDLVVLRNQYNLLRQRELRATIDSRDLPVEHNQIVERLMDLIDQAEGLG
;
A
#
# COMPACT_ATOMS: atom_id res chain seq x y z
N MET A 1 -3.69 49.26 -18.56
CA MET A 1 -4.59 48.98 -17.43
C MET A 1 -4.17 47.65 -16.81
N PRO A 2 -3.78 47.60 -15.54
CA PRO A 2 -3.38 46.33 -14.93
C PRO A 2 -4.64 45.50 -14.63
N THR A 3 -4.66 44.30 -15.17
CA THR A 3 -5.69 43.32 -14.89
C THR A 3 -5.49 42.84 -13.45
N THR A 4 -6.42 43.22 -12.61
CA THR A 4 -6.49 42.79 -11.21
C THR A 4 -6.70 41.27 -11.21
N LEU A 5 -5.66 40.52 -10.81
CA LEU A 5 -5.79 39.13 -10.41
C LEU A 5 -6.71 39.10 -9.17
N HIS A 6 -7.92 38.62 -9.36
CA HIS A 6 -8.78 38.26 -8.25
C HIS A 6 -8.09 37.11 -7.51
N THR A 7 -7.45 37.43 -6.39
CA THR A 7 -7.19 36.47 -5.32
C THR A 7 -8.55 36.02 -4.78
N THR A 8 -9.09 34.97 -5.33
CA THR A 8 -10.17 34.23 -4.66
C THR A 8 -9.59 33.67 -3.36
N SER A 9 -10.17 34.17 -2.26
CA SER A 9 -10.05 33.61 -0.91
C SER A 9 -10.07 32.09 -0.94
N SER A 10 -9.29 31.48 -0.04
CA SER A 10 -9.29 30.04 0.23
C SER A 10 -10.65 29.42 -0.08
N THR A 11 -10.77 28.76 -1.21
CA THR A 11 -11.96 28.00 -1.57
C THR A 11 -12.14 26.96 -0.47
N GLU A 12 -13.22 27.10 0.30
CA GLU A 12 -13.74 26.00 1.10
C GLU A 12 -13.81 24.81 0.14
N GLN A 13 -13.05 23.77 0.45
CA GLN A 13 -13.06 22.54 -0.33
C GLN A 13 -14.48 22.00 -0.26
N ASP A 14 -15.12 21.80 -1.39
CA ASP A 14 -16.45 21.21 -1.42
C ASP A 14 -16.33 19.72 -1.10
N TRP A 15 -16.45 19.42 0.18
CA TRP A 15 -16.39 18.06 0.68
C TRP A 15 -17.56 17.20 0.19
N ASP A 16 -18.70 17.81 -0.10
CA ASP A 16 -19.89 17.10 -0.51
C ASP A 16 -19.67 16.44 -1.87
N ASP A 17 -19.10 17.15 -2.83
CA ASP A 17 -18.74 16.59 -4.15
C ASP A 17 -17.71 15.44 -4.05
N ILE A 18 -16.76 15.55 -3.12
CA ILE A 18 -15.79 14.44 -2.90
C ILE A 18 -16.50 13.24 -2.28
N ILE A 19 -17.35 13.47 -1.28
CA ILE A 19 -18.10 12.41 -0.59
C ILE A 19 -19.03 11.71 -1.58
N ASP A 20 -19.75 12.45 -2.42
CA ASP A 20 -20.62 11.88 -3.44
C ASP A 20 -19.86 10.96 -4.40
N SER A 21 -18.68 11.40 -4.87
CA SER A 21 -17.82 10.55 -5.73
C SER A 21 -17.27 9.32 -5.02
N LEU A 22 -17.01 9.40 -3.72
CA LEU A 22 -16.60 8.26 -2.87
C LEU A 22 -17.76 7.27 -2.69
N GLU A 23 -18.97 7.75 -2.43
CA GLU A 23 -20.16 6.90 -2.28
C GLU A 23 -20.54 6.21 -3.59
N ALA A 24 -20.38 6.89 -4.72
CA ALA A 24 -20.58 6.35 -6.06
C ALA A 24 -19.48 5.37 -6.49
N GLU A 25 -18.42 5.18 -5.69
CA GLU A 25 -17.25 4.34 -6.03
C GLU A 25 -16.52 4.83 -7.31
N LYS A 26 -16.49 6.15 -7.51
CA LYS A 26 -15.90 6.85 -8.66
C LYS A 26 -14.70 7.71 -8.31
N CYS A 27 -14.18 7.58 -7.10
CA CYS A 27 -13.03 8.31 -6.61
C CYS A 27 -11.85 7.37 -6.38
N VAL A 28 -10.75 7.59 -7.11
CA VAL A 28 -9.51 6.82 -6.99
C VAL A 28 -8.47 7.62 -6.24
N LEU A 29 -7.81 6.98 -5.28
CA LEU A 29 -6.71 7.56 -4.53
C LEU A 29 -5.36 7.09 -5.07
N PHE A 30 -4.44 8.04 -5.29
CA PHE A 30 -3.04 7.78 -5.60
C PHE A 30 -2.15 8.24 -4.45
N LEU A 31 -1.30 7.34 -3.95
CA LEU A 31 -0.40 7.56 -2.83
C LEU A 31 1.06 7.50 -3.26
N GLY A 32 1.84 8.50 -2.86
CA GLY A 32 3.30 8.54 -3.01
C GLY A 32 4.02 8.57 -1.66
N SER A 33 5.34 8.69 -1.71
CA SER A 33 6.21 8.74 -0.52
C SER A 33 5.95 9.92 0.42
N GLY A 34 5.41 11.03 -0.09
CA GLY A 34 5.13 12.23 0.69
C GLY A 34 3.99 12.09 1.72
N VAL A 35 3.23 10.98 1.71
CA VAL A 35 2.23 10.68 2.75
C VAL A 35 2.89 10.03 3.97
N TYR A 36 4.08 9.48 3.81
CA TYR A 36 4.81 8.79 4.86
C TYR A 36 5.61 9.78 5.71
N GLN A 37 5.72 9.50 6.97
CA GLN A 37 6.60 10.18 7.90
C GLN A 37 7.48 9.15 8.60
N ALA A 38 8.78 9.28 8.39
CA ALA A 38 9.75 8.42 9.06
C ALA A 38 10.00 8.90 10.49
N PRO A 39 10.42 8.00 11.39
CA PRO A 39 10.85 8.39 12.72
C PRO A 39 11.93 9.48 12.65
N GLY A 40 11.77 10.56 13.43
CA GLY A 40 12.70 11.69 13.44
C GLY A 40 12.36 12.83 12.46
N GLY A 41 11.26 12.72 11.68
CA GLY A 41 10.75 13.81 10.84
C GLY A 41 11.38 13.92 9.45
N ASP A 42 12.33 13.04 9.11
CA ASP A 42 12.90 12.95 7.77
C ASP A 42 11.88 12.44 6.74
N SER A 43 12.09 12.74 5.48
CA SER A 43 11.35 12.07 4.41
C SER A 43 11.64 10.56 4.40
N LEU A 44 10.69 9.77 3.92
CA LEU A 44 10.86 8.32 3.81
C LEU A 44 12.10 7.96 2.97
N GLU A 45 12.31 8.65 1.85
CA GLU A 45 13.46 8.43 0.96
C GLU A 45 14.79 8.72 1.68
N THR A 46 14.87 9.83 2.42
CA THR A 46 16.06 10.19 3.22
C THR A 46 16.34 9.15 4.30
N SER A 47 15.31 8.70 4.98
CA SER A 47 15.43 7.70 6.04
C SER A 47 15.85 6.34 5.51
N LEU A 48 15.29 5.93 4.37
CA LEU A 48 15.70 4.70 3.68
C LEU A 48 17.16 4.77 3.22
N ALA A 49 17.58 5.90 2.64
CA ALA A 49 18.97 6.09 2.23
C ALA A 49 19.93 5.98 3.42
N LYS A 50 19.64 6.67 4.53
CA LYS A 50 20.44 6.59 5.78
C LYS A 50 20.48 5.16 6.34
N TRP A 51 19.35 4.47 6.34
CA TRP A 51 19.27 3.07 6.77
C TRP A 51 20.18 2.18 5.93
N LEU A 52 20.09 2.29 4.61
CA LEU A 52 20.89 1.49 3.69
C LEU A 52 22.38 1.85 3.77
N GLU A 53 22.76 3.10 3.98
CA GLU A 53 24.15 3.50 4.22
C GLU A 53 24.72 2.82 5.46
N THR A 54 23.97 2.80 6.55
CA THR A 54 24.38 2.14 7.81
C THR A 54 24.56 0.63 7.61
N GLU A 55 23.61 -0.03 6.96
CA GLU A 55 23.64 -1.47 6.71
C GLU A 55 24.71 -1.88 5.69
N GLN A 56 25.09 -0.97 4.78
CA GLN A 56 26.05 -1.23 3.69
C GLN A 56 27.52 -1.05 4.09
N THR A 57 27.82 -0.52 5.29
CA THR A 57 29.20 -0.22 5.71
C THR A 57 30.15 -1.43 5.66
N GLN A 58 29.65 -2.65 5.89
CA GLN A 58 30.47 -3.85 5.89
C GLN A 58 30.54 -4.57 4.53
N HIS A 59 29.49 -4.49 3.72
CA HIS A 59 29.37 -5.18 2.43
C HIS A 59 28.62 -4.32 1.41
N PRO A 60 29.25 -3.33 0.79
CA PRO A 60 28.58 -2.41 -0.10
C PRO A 60 28.05 -3.11 -1.36
N SER A 61 26.74 -3.32 -1.40
CA SER A 61 26.03 -3.89 -2.54
C SER A 61 25.55 -2.80 -3.51
N ILE A 62 25.35 -1.59 -3.00
CA ILE A 62 24.93 -0.41 -3.74
C ILE A 62 26.20 0.31 -4.21
N GLN A 63 26.27 0.63 -5.51
CA GLN A 63 27.32 1.47 -6.06
C GLN A 63 26.92 2.95 -5.97
N VAL A 64 25.66 3.24 -6.30
CA VAL A 64 25.06 4.57 -6.26
C VAL A 64 23.60 4.44 -5.88
N TYR A 65 23.14 5.35 -5.01
CA TYR A 65 21.74 5.63 -4.80
C TYR A 65 21.48 7.04 -5.38
N ASN A 66 20.67 7.11 -6.43
CA ASN A 66 20.44 8.35 -7.13
C ASN A 66 19.39 9.21 -6.43
N ASP A 67 19.45 10.52 -6.64
CA ASP A 67 18.47 11.49 -6.09
C ASP A 67 17.03 11.23 -6.56
N ASP A 68 16.87 10.47 -7.64
CA ASP A 68 15.56 10.04 -8.14
C ASP A 68 14.99 8.79 -7.43
N GLY A 69 15.75 8.18 -6.52
CA GLY A 69 15.34 7.02 -5.75
C GLY A 69 15.70 5.67 -6.38
N PHE A 70 16.41 5.65 -7.52
CA PHE A 70 16.87 4.41 -8.15
C PHE A 70 18.28 4.03 -7.73
N PHE A 71 18.53 2.72 -7.67
CA PHE A 71 19.82 2.17 -7.31
C PHE A 71 20.65 1.80 -8.52
N LEU A 72 21.99 1.89 -8.36
CA LEU A 72 22.94 1.23 -9.22
C LEU A 72 23.67 0.18 -8.39
N PHE A 73 23.48 -1.09 -8.71
CA PHE A 73 24.11 -2.22 -8.01
C PHE A 73 25.43 -2.61 -8.66
N ARG A 74 26.42 -3.00 -7.83
CA ARG A 74 27.71 -3.54 -8.30
C ARG A 74 27.56 -4.87 -9.04
N ASN A 75 26.63 -5.71 -8.59
CA ASN A 75 26.25 -6.96 -9.24
C ASN A 75 24.72 -7.08 -9.18
N ALA A 76 24.07 -6.95 -10.33
CA ALA A 76 22.64 -6.78 -10.43
C ALA A 76 21.81 -7.86 -9.72
N ARG A 77 22.16 -9.14 -9.85
CA ARG A 77 21.31 -10.21 -9.30
C ARG A 77 21.52 -10.44 -7.81
N SER A 78 22.77 -10.65 -7.38
CA SER A 78 23.04 -11.01 -5.97
C SER A 78 22.84 -9.82 -5.03
N HIS A 79 23.18 -8.62 -5.48
CA HIS A 79 23.07 -7.42 -4.66
C HIS A 79 21.63 -6.90 -4.57
N LYS A 80 20.85 -7.01 -5.64
CA LYS A 80 19.41 -6.67 -5.60
C LYS A 80 18.71 -7.44 -4.48
N ARG A 81 18.92 -8.77 -4.39
CA ARG A 81 18.29 -9.59 -3.33
C ARG A 81 18.68 -9.16 -1.91
N LYS A 82 19.96 -8.85 -1.69
CA LYS A 82 20.43 -8.38 -0.37
C LYS A 82 19.78 -7.04 0.00
N VAL A 83 19.80 -6.08 -0.93
CA VAL A 83 19.22 -4.75 -0.71
C VAL A 83 17.72 -4.84 -0.54
N THR A 84 17.04 -5.70 -1.28
CA THR A 84 15.59 -5.94 -1.09
C THR A 84 15.27 -6.44 0.32
N ALA A 85 16.08 -7.38 0.86
CA ALA A 85 15.88 -7.82 2.24
C ALA A 85 16.08 -6.69 3.26
N GLN A 86 17.05 -5.80 3.03
CA GLN A 86 17.28 -4.63 3.88
C GLN A 86 16.14 -3.61 3.77
N ILE A 87 15.63 -3.36 2.57
CA ILE A 87 14.46 -2.50 2.33
C ILE A 87 13.23 -3.10 3.04
N LYS A 88 13.03 -4.42 2.95
CA LYS A 88 11.97 -5.10 3.68
C LYS A 88 12.08 -4.91 5.20
N ASN A 89 13.28 -5.06 5.75
CA ASN A 89 13.55 -4.82 7.16
C ASN A 89 13.27 -3.37 7.56
N PHE A 90 13.61 -2.40 6.70
CA PHE A 90 13.28 -1.00 6.91
C PHE A 90 11.76 -0.79 7.00
N TYR A 91 10.98 -1.27 6.04
CA TYR A 91 9.52 -1.14 6.05
C TYR A 91 8.81 -1.98 7.13
N SER A 92 9.51 -2.97 7.71
CA SER A 92 8.97 -3.76 8.84
C SER A 92 9.07 -3.02 10.18
N GLN A 93 9.77 -1.89 10.23
CA GLN A 93 9.82 -1.06 11.43
C GLN A 93 8.47 -0.40 11.73
N ALA A 94 8.33 0.10 12.94
CA ALA A 94 7.17 0.89 13.33
C ALA A 94 7.25 2.32 12.76
N PHE A 95 6.19 2.76 12.11
CA PHE A 95 5.98 4.12 11.62
C PHE A 95 4.71 4.69 12.28
N PRO A 96 4.77 5.08 13.57
CA PRO A 96 3.55 5.38 14.34
C PRO A 96 2.73 6.54 13.74
N GLU A 97 3.37 7.60 13.26
CA GLU A 97 2.67 8.73 12.63
C GLU A 97 2.03 8.32 11.30
N THR A 98 2.74 7.53 10.49
CA THR A 98 2.21 6.98 9.24
C THR A 98 1.07 6.01 9.51
N SER A 99 1.20 5.13 10.50
CA SER A 99 0.15 4.16 10.89
C SER A 99 -1.11 4.86 11.38
N ALA A 100 -0.98 5.92 12.19
CA ALA A 100 -2.13 6.71 12.64
C ALA A 100 -2.87 7.38 11.48
N ARG A 101 -2.13 7.92 10.52
CA ARG A 101 -2.65 8.54 9.29
C ARG A 101 -3.32 7.50 8.39
N PHE A 102 -2.69 6.34 8.21
CA PHE A 102 -3.25 5.25 7.42
C PHE A 102 -4.48 4.61 8.07
N ALA A 103 -4.60 4.64 9.40
CA ALA A 103 -5.80 4.19 10.09
C ALA A 103 -7.03 5.05 9.75
N GLN A 104 -6.85 6.35 9.54
CA GLN A 104 -7.91 7.23 9.02
C GLN A 104 -8.18 6.94 7.55
N LEU A 105 -7.14 6.87 6.73
CA LEU A 105 -7.23 6.64 5.29
C LEU A 105 -7.91 5.30 4.95
N ALA A 106 -7.60 4.23 5.68
CA ALA A 106 -8.21 2.92 5.48
C ALA A 106 -9.72 2.91 5.72
N GLN A 107 -10.23 3.79 6.57
CA GLN A 107 -11.66 3.93 6.85
C GLN A 107 -12.39 4.79 5.81
N LEU A 108 -11.68 5.59 5.00
CA LEU A 108 -12.29 6.34 3.91
C LEU A 108 -12.83 5.39 2.84
N PRO A 109 -14.00 5.65 2.25
CA PRO A 109 -14.69 4.70 1.37
C PRO A 109 -14.14 4.66 -0.07
N PHE A 110 -12.82 4.77 -0.25
CA PHE A 110 -12.20 4.52 -1.55
C PHE A 110 -12.41 3.06 -1.97
N ASN A 111 -12.74 2.86 -3.25
CA ASN A 111 -12.81 1.54 -3.87
C ASN A 111 -11.48 1.12 -4.52
N ILE A 112 -10.64 2.08 -4.94
CA ILE A 112 -9.32 1.83 -5.50
C ILE A 112 -8.30 2.76 -4.84
N ILE A 113 -7.20 2.18 -4.36
CA ILE A 113 -6.04 2.90 -3.83
C ILE A 113 -4.82 2.42 -4.62
N VAL A 114 -4.20 3.32 -5.36
CA VAL A 114 -2.99 3.07 -6.15
C VAL A 114 -1.79 3.63 -5.41
N SER A 115 -0.89 2.77 -4.97
CA SER A 115 0.33 3.17 -4.27
C SER A 115 1.55 3.13 -5.19
N LEU A 116 2.36 4.17 -5.18
CA LEU A 116 3.68 4.18 -5.80
C LEU A 116 4.73 3.51 -4.92
N MET A 117 4.36 3.17 -3.69
CA MET A 117 5.27 2.54 -2.73
C MET A 117 5.14 1.03 -2.78
N PRO A 118 6.24 0.27 -2.73
CA PRO A 118 6.20 -1.18 -2.78
C PRO A 118 5.95 -1.85 -1.42
N ASP A 119 5.78 -1.05 -0.36
CA ASP A 119 5.61 -1.54 1.01
C ASP A 119 4.22 -2.13 1.27
N ASN A 120 4.05 -2.71 2.45
CA ASN A 120 2.80 -3.31 2.91
C ASN A 120 2.20 -2.58 4.14
N ILE A 121 2.63 -1.34 4.44
CA ILE A 121 2.19 -0.62 5.65
C ILE A 121 0.68 -0.37 5.60
N LEU A 122 0.16 0.08 4.46
CA LEU A 122 -1.28 0.30 4.29
C LEU A 122 -2.07 -1.02 4.42
N VAL A 123 -1.60 -2.09 3.77
CA VAL A 123 -2.20 -3.42 3.85
C VAL A 123 -2.26 -3.91 5.29
N ARG A 124 -1.15 -3.80 6.04
CA ARG A 124 -1.12 -4.13 7.47
C ARG A 124 -2.13 -3.31 8.28
N THR A 125 -2.30 -2.03 7.94
CA THR A 125 -3.30 -1.19 8.62
C THR A 125 -4.72 -1.69 8.38
N PHE A 126 -5.08 -2.13 7.17
CA PHE A 126 -6.37 -2.76 6.91
C PHE A 126 -6.57 -4.02 7.74
N ASP A 127 -5.54 -4.85 7.85
CA ASP A 127 -5.57 -6.07 8.68
C ASP A 127 -5.73 -5.76 10.17
N GLU A 128 -5.00 -4.77 10.68
CA GLU A 128 -5.09 -4.33 12.08
C GLU A 128 -6.49 -3.82 12.43
N LEU A 129 -7.13 -3.14 11.49
CA LEU A 129 -8.50 -2.66 11.64
C LEU A 129 -9.56 -3.73 11.34
N GLY A 130 -9.16 -4.89 10.83
CA GLY A 130 -10.06 -5.97 10.41
C GLY A 130 -10.90 -5.63 9.18
N LEU A 131 -10.46 -4.69 8.36
CA LEU A 131 -11.14 -4.28 7.14
C LEU A 131 -10.79 -5.22 5.98
N ASN A 132 -11.77 -5.49 5.12
CA ASN A 132 -11.54 -6.27 3.91
C ASN A 132 -10.85 -5.43 2.83
N TYR A 133 -10.02 -6.07 2.02
CA TYR A 133 -9.34 -5.46 0.87
C TYR A 133 -8.94 -6.53 -0.14
N GLN A 134 -8.49 -6.09 -1.32
CA GLN A 134 -7.89 -6.92 -2.35
C GLN A 134 -6.48 -6.37 -2.63
N PRO A 135 -5.39 -7.07 -2.29
CA PRO A 135 -4.05 -6.62 -2.64
C PRO A 135 -3.72 -7.07 -4.07
N ASP A 136 -3.13 -6.18 -4.85
CA ASP A 136 -2.50 -6.52 -6.12
C ASP A 136 -1.32 -5.58 -6.39
N PHE A 137 -0.45 -5.94 -7.33
CA PHE A 137 0.74 -5.17 -7.63
C PHE A 137 1.22 -5.42 -9.05
N TYR A 138 2.00 -4.48 -9.57
CA TYR A 138 2.70 -4.67 -10.81
C TYR A 138 3.69 -5.83 -10.74
N PHE A 139 3.63 -6.70 -11.75
CA PHE A 139 4.64 -7.72 -11.94
C PHE A 139 4.78 -8.06 -13.43
N ARG A 140 5.94 -7.72 -14.01
CA ARG A 140 6.21 -7.86 -15.46
C ARG A 140 5.93 -9.25 -16.02
N ASN A 141 6.28 -10.29 -15.27
CA ASN A 141 6.22 -11.69 -15.72
C ASN A 141 4.95 -12.42 -15.29
N ARG A 142 4.03 -11.72 -14.63
CA ARG A 142 2.79 -12.32 -14.12
C ARG A 142 1.74 -12.39 -15.24
N LYS A 143 1.12 -13.54 -15.40
CA LYS A 143 -0.12 -13.64 -16.16
C LYS A 143 -1.25 -13.04 -15.32
N TYR A 144 -2.13 -12.31 -15.96
CA TYR A 144 -3.32 -11.82 -15.29
C TYR A 144 -4.13 -12.99 -14.71
N PRO A 145 -4.76 -12.84 -13.54
CA PRO A 145 -5.75 -13.79 -13.08
C PRO A 145 -6.90 -13.86 -14.10
N GLU A 146 -7.45 -15.04 -14.34
CA GLU A 146 -8.60 -15.22 -15.26
C GLU A 146 -9.86 -14.48 -14.78
N HIS A 147 -9.91 -14.16 -13.49
CA HIS A 147 -11.03 -13.47 -12.87
C HIS A 147 -10.56 -12.22 -12.14
N PHE A 148 -11.10 -11.09 -12.54
CA PHE A 148 -10.96 -9.82 -11.86
C PHE A 148 -12.19 -9.60 -10.96
N GLU A 149 -11.95 -9.46 -9.66
CA GLU A 149 -13.01 -9.10 -8.73
C GLU A 149 -13.16 -7.57 -8.72
N LYS A 150 -14.33 -7.07 -9.09
CA LYS A 150 -14.58 -5.62 -9.12
C LYS A 150 -14.34 -4.99 -7.75
N PRO A 151 -13.49 -3.96 -7.66
CA PRO A 151 -13.26 -3.24 -6.41
C PRO A 151 -14.52 -2.55 -5.90
N ALA A 152 -14.72 -2.59 -4.59
CA ALA A 152 -15.83 -1.91 -3.93
C ALA A 152 -15.34 -1.17 -2.67
N LYS A 153 -16.08 -0.16 -2.20
CA LYS A 153 -15.70 0.63 -1.02
C LYS A 153 -15.54 -0.21 0.26
N ASN A 154 -16.25 -1.33 0.38
CA ASN A 154 -16.12 -2.26 1.51
C ASN A 154 -15.03 -3.31 1.32
N LYS A 155 -14.48 -3.46 0.12
CA LYS A 155 -13.38 -4.34 -0.25
C LYS A 155 -12.54 -3.69 -1.34
N PRO A 156 -11.81 -2.58 -1.00
CA PRO A 156 -11.05 -1.84 -1.99
C PRO A 156 -9.89 -2.65 -2.57
N LEU A 157 -9.54 -2.32 -3.81
CA LEU A 157 -8.27 -2.74 -4.39
C LEU A 157 -7.16 -1.82 -3.88
N ILE A 158 -6.11 -2.41 -3.32
CA ILE A 158 -4.85 -1.74 -3.01
C ILE A 158 -3.83 -2.24 -4.03
N TYR A 159 -3.45 -1.37 -4.97
CA TYR A 159 -2.58 -1.72 -6.09
C TYR A 159 -1.23 -1.02 -5.98
N ASN A 160 -0.14 -1.80 -5.83
CA ASN A 160 1.20 -1.26 -5.77
C ASN A 160 1.83 -1.18 -7.17
N LEU A 161 2.02 0.04 -7.69
CA LEU A 161 2.53 0.29 -9.03
C LEU A 161 4.00 -0.10 -9.22
N MET A 162 4.83 0.00 -8.17
CA MET A 162 6.27 -0.26 -8.23
C MET A 162 6.66 -1.65 -7.72
N GLY A 163 5.72 -2.61 -7.77
CA GLY A 163 5.90 -3.95 -7.25
C GLY A 163 5.53 -4.08 -5.79
N ASN A 164 5.85 -5.23 -5.19
CA ASN A 164 5.54 -5.53 -3.79
C ASN A 164 6.78 -6.04 -3.06
N ILE A 165 7.01 -5.55 -1.85
CA ILE A 165 8.17 -5.91 -1.03
C ILE A 165 8.18 -7.40 -0.62
N GLU A 166 7.03 -8.05 -0.62
CA GLU A 166 6.93 -9.50 -0.36
C GLU A 166 7.31 -10.34 -1.60
N GLU A 167 7.34 -9.72 -2.80
CA GLU A 167 7.73 -10.35 -4.06
C GLU A 167 8.93 -9.60 -4.67
N PRO A 168 10.18 -9.93 -4.26
CA PRO A 168 11.39 -9.20 -4.62
C PRO A 168 11.63 -9.01 -6.13
N GLU A 169 11.21 -9.97 -6.93
CA GLU A 169 11.38 -9.93 -8.39
C GLU A 169 10.40 -8.94 -9.07
N SER A 170 9.35 -8.51 -8.38
CA SER A 170 8.41 -7.50 -8.87
C SER A 170 8.89 -6.06 -8.69
N LEU A 171 9.90 -5.84 -7.82
CA LEU A 171 10.32 -4.51 -7.41
C LEU A 171 11.01 -3.74 -8.52
N VAL A 172 10.59 -2.50 -8.69
CA VAL A 172 11.20 -1.51 -9.57
C VAL A 172 12.22 -0.71 -8.76
N LEU A 173 13.48 -1.15 -8.75
CA LEU A 173 14.54 -0.56 -7.93
C LEU A 173 15.64 0.12 -8.75
N THR A 174 15.76 -0.17 -10.02
CA THR A 174 16.80 0.38 -10.90
C THR A 174 16.16 1.10 -12.09
N HIS A 175 16.94 1.96 -12.76
CA HIS A 175 16.50 2.55 -14.04
C HIS A 175 16.12 1.48 -15.06
N SER A 176 16.87 0.38 -15.13
CA SER A 176 16.54 -0.74 -16.03
C SER A 176 15.19 -1.38 -15.67
N ASP A 177 14.92 -1.62 -14.37
CA ASP A 177 13.63 -2.13 -13.94
C ASP A 177 12.51 -1.16 -14.32
N PHE A 178 12.74 0.16 -14.19
CA PHE A 178 11.76 1.17 -14.52
C PHE A 178 11.48 1.28 -16.02
N PHE A 179 12.51 1.18 -16.87
CA PHE A 179 12.31 1.15 -18.31
C PHE A 179 11.58 -0.12 -18.76
N ASP A 180 11.91 -1.26 -18.19
CA ASP A 180 11.17 -2.51 -18.39
C ASP A 180 9.69 -2.38 -17.95
N TYR A 181 9.45 -1.69 -16.83
CA TYR A 181 8.11 -1.36 -16.35
C TYR A 181 7.34 -0.51 -17.37
N LEU A 182 7.93 0.58 -17.85
CA LEU A 182 7.31 1.45 -18.86
C LEU A 182 6.97 0.68 -20.13
N GLU A 183 7.92 -0.10 -20.67
CA GLU A 183 7.69 -0.93 -21.85
C GLU A 183 6.51 -1.88 -21.66
N SER A 184 6.47 -2.57 -20.53
CA SER A 184 5.41 -3.52 -20.19
C SER A 184 4.04 -2.84 -20.07
N MET A 185 3.99 -1.66 -19.48
CA MET A 185 2.76 -0.87 -19.32
C MET A 185 2.27 -0.28 -20.63
N PHE A 186 3.18 0.25 -21.50
CA PHE A 186 2.81 0.75 -22.83
C PHE A 186 2.23 -0.35 -23.71
N LEU A 187 2.73 -1.58 -23.59
CA LEU A 187 2.20 -2.73 -24.31
C LEU A 187 0.89 -3.28 -23.72
N ALA A 188 0.34 -2.63 -22.71
CA ALA A 188 -0.88 -3.03 -22.00
C ALA A 188 -0.85 -4.48 -21.46
N ARG A 189 0.32 -5.00 -21.13
CA ARG A 189 0.52 -6.41 -20.70
C ARG A 189 0.59 -6.59 -19.19
N SER A 190 0.72 -5.51 -18.43
CA SER A 190 1.03 -5.58 -16.98
C SER A 190 -0.09 -5.15 -16.07
N MET A 191 -1.12 -4.52 -16.59
CA MET A 191 -2.31 -4.13 -15.84
C MET A 191 -3.53 -4.86 -16.41
N HIS A 192 -4.34 -5.44 -15.51
CA HIS A 192 -5.56 -6.13 -15.94
C HIS A 192 -6.45 -5.17 -16.73
N PRO A 193 -7.04 -5.60 -17.88
CA PRO A 193 -7.91 -4.75 -18.68
C PRO A 193 -9.07 -4.15 -17.88
N ASP A 194 -9.71 -4.96 -17.02
CA ASP A 194 -10.84 -4.51 -16.19
C ASP A 194 -10.40 -3.48 -15.14
N LEU A 195 -9.17 -3.59 -14.58
CA LEU A 195 -8.62 -2.55 -13.71
C LEU A 195 -8.43 -1.24 -14.47
N ARG A 196 -7.96 -1.32 -15.70
CA ARG A 196 -7.83 -0.14 -16.56
C ARG A 196 -9.19 0.51 -16.83
N GLU A 197 -10.21 -0.30 -17.10
CA GLU A 197 -11.58 0.16 -17.30
C GLU A 197 -12.15 0.83 -16.04
N GLU A 198 -11.92 0.25 -14.85
CA GLU A 198 -12.33 0.86 -13.58
C GLU A 198 -11.61 2.20 -13.33
N LEU A 199 -10.32 2.31 -13.67
CA LEU A 199 -9.61 3.58 -13.60
C LEU A 199 -10.17 4.59 -14.61
N GLU A 200 -10.36 4.20 -15.87
CA GLU A 200 -10.92 5.07 -16.92
C GLU A 200 -12.37 5.50 -16.61
N GLY A 201 -13.10 4.71 -15.84
CA GLY A 201 -14.48 4.98 -15.40
C GLY A 201 -14.60 5.86 -14.16
N ALA A 202 -13.49 6.27 -13.56
CA ALA A 202 -13.53 7.17 -12.39
C ALA A 202 -13.92 8.60 -12.79
N GLU A 203 -14.56 9.31 -11.87
CA GLU A 203 -14.93 10.73 -12.03
C GLU A 203 -13.90 11.65 -11.35
N ARG A 204 -13.17 11.12 -10.36
CA ARG A 204 -12.20 11.89 -9.60
C ARG A 204 -10.97 11.09 -9.25
N TYR A 205 -9.79 11.74 -9.38
CA TYR A 205 -8.52 11.27 -8.85
C TYR A 205 -8.03 12.22 -7.75
N ILE A 206 -7.61 11.65 -6.63
CA ILE A 206 -6.95 12.37 -5.54
C ILE A 206 -5.51 11.91 -5.47
N PHE A 207 -4.57 12.86 -5.54
CA PHE A 207 -3.14 12.63 -5.55
C PHE A 207 -2.52 13.13 -4.24
N LEU A 208 -1.98 12.24 -3.43
CA LEU A 208 -1.38 12.56 -2.15
C LEU A 208 0.09 12.17 -2.11
N GLY A 209 0.97 13.15 -1.88
CA GLY A 209 2.40 12.92 -1.65
C GLY A 209 3.14 12.33 -2.85
N LEU A 210 2.71 12.63 -4.07
CA LEU A 210 3.33 12.11 -5.29
C LEU A 210 4.63 12.84 -5.64
N PRO A 211 5.59 12.18 -6.31
CA PRO A 211 6.92 12.70 -6.56
C PRO A 211 6.98 13.59 -7.83
N TYR A 212 6.25 14.71 -7.84
CA TYR A 212 6.15 15.60 -9.01
C TYR A 212 7.50 16.14 -9.49
N GLU A 213 8.49 16.27 -8.63
CA GLU A 213 9.82 16.78 -8.98
C GLU A 213 10.73 15.72 -9.62
N LYS A 214 10.34 14.45 -9.57
CA LYS A 214 11.11 13.36 -10.17
C LYS A 214 10.82 13.29 -11.68
N TRP A 215 11.86 13.24 -12.48
CA TRP A 215 11.78 13.23 -13.96
C TRP A 215 10.87 12.11 -14.51
N TYR A 216 10.86 10.97 -13.87
CA TYR A 216 10.10 9.80 -14.32
C TYR A 216 8.58 9.92 -14.08
N PHE A 217 8.17 10.82 -13.20
CA PHE A 217 6.76 10.89 -12.81
C PHE A 217 5.84 11.31 -13.95
N GLN A 218 6.29 12.19 -14.83
CA GLN A 218 5.56 12.54 -16.05
C GLN A 218 5.35 11.34 -16.98
N LEU A 219 6.37 10.48 -17.10
CA LEU A 219 6.27 9.25 -17.89
C LEU A 219 5.26 8.29 -17.26
N LEU A 220 5.25 8.19 -15.94
CA LEU A 220 4.28 7.37 -15.21
C LEU A 220 2.84 7.83 -15.45
N LEU A 221 2.58 9.14 -15.35
CA LEU A 221 1.26 9.70 -15.66
C LEU A 221 0.83 9.43 -17.11
N ARG A 222 1.76 9.46 -18.06
CA ARG A 222 1.49 9.12 -19.48
C ARG A 222 1.17 7.64 -19.64
N VAL A 223 1.89 6.75 -18.97
CA VAL A 223 1.64 5.31 -18.96
C VAL A 223 0.26 4.98 -18.41
N LEU A 224 -0.16 5.69 -17.37
CA LEU A 224 -1.50 5.57 -16.79
C LEU A 224 -2.58 6.25 -17.66
N SER A 225 -2.20 6.71 -18.86
CA SER A 225 -3.10 7.40 -19.79
C SER A 225 -3.75 8.68 -19.25
N MET A 226 -3.15 9.29 -18.23
CA MET A 226 -3.68 10.51 -17.59
C MET A 226 -3.76 11.73 -18.50
N HIS A 227 -3.16 11.67 -19.70
CA HIS A 227 -3.23 12.68 -20.75
C HIS A 227 -4.30 12.36 -21.82
N SER A 228 -4.99 11.23 -21.67
CA SER A 228 -5.95 10.76 -22.67
C SER A 228 -7.21 11.62 -22.73
N GLU A 229 -7.75 11.86 -23.92
CA GLU A 229 -9.05 12.49 -24.14
C GLU A 229 -10.21 11.74 -23.44
N LYS A 230 -10.06 10.44 -23.21
CA LYS A 230 -11.04 9.64 -22.46
C LYS A 230 -11.17 10.08 -21.01
N LEU A 231 -10.09 10.63 -20.42
CA LEU A 231 -10.03 11.10 -19.06
C LEU A 231 -10.12 12.63 -18.93
N LYS A 232 -10.55 13.34 -19.98
CA LYS A 232 -10.62 14.80 -19.99
C LYS A 232 -11.60 15.37 -18.95
N ASP A 233 -12.67 14.63 -18.67
CA ASP A 233 -13.72 15.05 -17.76
C ASP A 233 -13.47 14.57 -16.30
N VAL A 234 -12.38 13.80 -16.09
CA VAL A 234 -12.00 13.35 -14.73
C VAL A 234 -11.36 14.50 -13.97
N GLU A 235 -11.93 14.84 -12.83
CA GLU A 235 -11.33 15.82 -11.94
C GLU A 235 -10.08 15.26 -11.26
N ARG A 236 -8.99 16.02 -11.27
CA ARG A 236 -7.71 15.64 -10.66
C ARG A 236 -7.29 16.63 -9.63
N LEU A 237 -7.33 16.21 -8.38
CA LEU A 237 -7.00 17.01 -7.22
C LEU A 237 -5.65 16.56 -6.65
N ALA A 238 -4.71 17.48 -6.47
CA ALA A 238 -3.43 17.19 -5.86
C ALA A 238 -3.12 18.15 -4.71
N LEU A 239 -2.60 17.60 -3.61
CA LEU A 239 -2.18 18.35 -2.44
C LEU A 239 -0.66 18.47 -2.49
N GLN A 240 -0.17 19.60 -2.95
CA GLN A 240 1.26 19.84 -3.13
C GLN A 240 1.58 21.33 -3.18
N GLU A 241 2.58 21.73 -2.42
CA GLU A 241 3.28 23.00 -2.62
C GLU A 241 4.51 22.79 -3.52
N PHE A 242 4.63 23.64 -4.54
CA PHE A 242 5.77 23.59 -5.44
C PHE A 242 6.77 24.70 -5.14
N GLN A 243 8.03 24.34 -5.04
CA GLN A 243 9.11 25.32 -5.06
C GLN A 243 9.35 25.88 -6.47
N ASN A 244 9.01 25.10 -7.51
CA ASN A 244 9.13 25.48 -8.90
C ASN A 244 7.74 25.70 -9.55
N PRO A 245 7.28 26.96 -9.71
CA PRO A 245 5.96 27.26 -10.31
C PRO A 245 5.82 26.78 -11.76
N LYS A 246 6.92 26.69 -12.51
CA LYS A 246 6.88 26.20 -13.91
C LYS A 246 6.51 24.71 -13.97
N LEU A 247 6.96 23.94 -12.98
CA LEU A 247 6.62 22.52 -12.89
C LEU A 247 5.14 22.35 -12.54
N GLN A 248 4.62 23.14 -11.62
CA GLN A 248 3.18 23.18 -11.31
C GLN A 248 2.35 23.49 -12.56
N THR A 249 2.72 24.54 -13.30
CA THR A 249 2.04 24.92 -14.56
C THR A 249 2.07 23.77 -15.57
N LEU A 250 3.21 23.08 -15.73
CA LEU A 250 3.33 21.94 -16.61
C LEU A 250 2.29 20.85 -16.29
N TYR A 251 2.20 20.44 -15.02
CA TYR A 251 1.25 19.40 -14.63
C TYR A 251 -0.21 19.87 -14.73
N ALA A 252 -0.48 21.13 -14.41
CA ALA A 252 -1.82 21.70 -14.53
C ALA A 252 -2.29 21.74 -16.00
N GLU A 253 -1.42 22.11 -16.93
CA GLU A 253 -1.78 22.23 -18.33
C GLU A 253 -1.78 20.88 -19.08
N GLU A 254 -0.74 20.05 -18.89
CA GLU A 254 -0.59 18.78 -19.62
C GLU A 254 -1.49 17.67 -19.07
N PHE A 255 -1.65 17.61 -17.75
CA PHE A 255 -2.39 16.54 -17.08
C PHE A 255 -3.67 17.01 -16.40
N LYS A 256 -4.03 18.30 -16.53
CA LYS A 256 -5.23 18.90 -15.95
C LYS A 256 -5.37 18.64 -14.45
N ILE A 257 -4.25 18.77 -13.73
CA ILE A 257 -4.21 18.56 -12.28
C ILE A 257 -4.43 19.90 -11.57
N ASN A 258 -5.43 19.96 -10.71
CA ASN A 258 -5.71 21.10 -9.83
C ASN A 258 -4.89 20.96 -8.55
N PHE A 259 -4.00 21.89 -8.28
CA PHE A 259 -3.13 21.88 -7.11
C PHE A 259 -3.68 22.77 -6.00
N PHE A 260 -3.78 22.19 -4.81
CA PHE A 260 -4.13 22.90 -3.60
C PHE A 260 -2.91 22.96 -2.65
N PRO A 261 -2.55 24.12 -2.14
CA PRO A 261 -1.44 24.28 -1.20
C PRO A 261 -1.89 23.76 0.17
N SER A 262 -1.79 22.46 0.38
CA SER A 262 -2.13 21.81 1.64
C SER A 262 -1.23 20.62 1.89
N ASN A 263 -1.13 20.24 3.15
CA ASN A 263 -0.39 19.05 3.57
C ASN A 263 -1.29 17.81 3.45
N PRO A 264 -0.81 16.69 2.87
CA PRO A 264 -1.57 15.44 2.81
C PRO A 264 -2.15 14.97 4.15
N GLU A 265 -1.45 15.22 5.25
CA GLU A 265 -1.91 14.87 6.60
C GLU A 265 -3.18 15.63 7.00
N VAL A 266 -3.17 16.95 6.80
CA VAL A 266 -4.33 17.81 7.09
C VAL A 266 -5.51 17.40 6.23
N PHE A 267 -5.27 17.18 4.94
CA PHE A 267 -6.33 16.76 4.03
C PHE A 267 -6.96 15.43 4.43
N ILE A 268 -6.16 14.42 4.78
CA ILE A 268 -6.69 13.11 5.22
C ILE A 268 -7.54 13.28 6.48
N ALA A 269 -7.07 14.08 7.45
CA ALA A 269 -7.80 14.33 8.67
C ALA A 269 -9.14 15.06 8.43
N ASP A 270 -9.14 16.07 7.57
CA ASP A 270 -10.34 16.85 7.24
C ASP A 270 -11.35 16.03 6.44
N LEU A 271 -10.88 15.27 5.44
CA LEU A 271 -11.74 14.35 4.68
C LEU A 271 -12.32 13.26 5.58
N TYR A 272 -11.50 12.71 6.51
CA TYR A 272 -11.98 11.75 7.49
C TYR A 272 -13.11 12.33 8.34
N GLN A 273 -12.94 13.55 8.86
CA GLN A 273 -13.98 14.22 9.65
C GLN A 273 -15.23 14.52 8.82
N ALA A 274 -15.09 14.93 7.57
CA ALA A 274 -16.20 15.15 6.66
C ALA A 274 -16.99 13.86 6.42
N CYS A 275 -16.30 12.77 6.06
CA CYS A 275 -16.90 11.44 5.88
C CYS A 275 -17.54 10.90 7.19
N GLN A 276 -16.95 11.21 8.34
CA GLN A 276 -17.50 10.83 9.65
C GLN A 276 -18.83 11.55 9.91
N ARG A 277 -18.91 12.86 9.63
CA ARG A 277 -20.13 13.65 9.79
C ARG A 277 -21.25 13.18 8.86
N SER A 278 -20.90 12.79 7.63
CA SER A 278 -21.85 12.26 6.65
C SER A 278 -22.18 10.77 6.86
N GLY A 279 -21.49 10.09 7.79
CA GLY A 279 -21.77 8.70 8.13
C GLY A 279 -21.33 7.67 7.07
N VAL A 280 -20.43 8.07 6.14
CA VAL A 280 -20.01 7.24 4.99
C VAL A 280 -18.71 6.45 5.24
N LEU A 281 -18.05 6.64 6.38
CA LEU A 281 -16.86 5.86 6.72
C LEU A 281 -17.13 4.36 6.68
N LYS A 282 -16.12 3.58 6.30
CA LYS A 282 -16.17 2.13 6.44
C LYS A 282 -16.40 1.76 7.91
N LYS A 283 -17.36 0.87 8.14
CA LYS A 283 -17.64 0.37 9.49
C LYS A 283 -16.54 -0.56 9.91
N LEU A 284 -15.91 -0.24 11.02
CA LEU A 284 -14.99 -1.18 11.66
C LEU A 284 -15.78 -2.42 12.10
N PRO A 285 -15.26 -3.62 11.89
CA PRO A 285 -15.90 -4.82 12.42
C PRO A 285 -15.99 -4.67 13.93
N THR A 286 -17.18 -4.85 14.46
CA THR A 286 -17.35 -5.01 15.91
C THR A 286 -16.47 -6.19 16.32
N PRO A 287 -15.62 -6.04 17.34
CA PRO A 287 -14.88 -7.17 17.88
C PRO A 287 -15.88 -8.30 18.14
N ASP A 288 -15.67 -9.47 17.50
CA ASP A 288 -16.54 -10.61 17.75
C ASP A 288 -16.47 -10.87 19.26
N PRO A 289 -17.60 -10.74 19.99
CA PRO A 289 -17.60 -10.99 21.44
C PRO A 289 -17.04 -12.37 21.78
N LYS A 290 -17.13 -13.33 20.85
CA LYS A 290 -16.55 -14.66 20.96
C LYS A 290 -15.03 -14.63 20.89
N LEU A 291 -14.43 -13.79 20.02
CA LEU A 291 -12.97 -13.63 19.95
C LEU A 291 -12.40 -12.93 21.18
N ALA A 292 -13.12 -11.94 21.72
CA ALA A 292 -12.73 -11.28 22.98
C ALA A 292 -12.80 -12.20 24.19
N GLN A 293 -13.65 -13.23 24.13
CA GLN A 293 -13.86 -14.24 25.19
C GLN A 293 -13.08 -15.55 24.95
N LEU A 294 -12.30 -15.65 23.84
CA LEU A 294 -11.48 -16.82 23.62
C LEU A 294 -10.51 -16.99 24.80
N PRO A 295 -10.45 -18.20 25.40
CA PRO A 295 -9.50 -18.47 26.45
C PRO A 295 -8.07 -18.34 25.91
N ASP A 296 -7.16 -17.92 26.78
CA ASP A 296 -5.73 -18.01 26.48
C ASP A 296 -5.36 -19.49 26.43
N LEU A 297 -5.07 -19.97 25.22
CA LEU A 297 -4.54 -21.31 25.04
C LEU A 297 -3.03 -21.29 25.26
N SER A 298 -2.52 -22.36 25.85
CA SER A 298 -1.08 -22.61 25.95
C SER A 298 -0.47 -22.83 24.55
N ALA A 299 0.84 -22.67 24.43
CA ALA A 299 1.54 -22.99 23.19
C ALA A 299 1.30 -24.43 22.72
N ALA A 300 1.21 -25.38 23.67
CA ALA A 300 0.91 -26.78 23.35
C ALA A 300 -0.48 -26.95 22.74
N GLU A 301 -1.52 -26.32 23.30
CA GLU A 301 -2.89 -26.38 22.77
C GLU A 301 -3.00 -25.72 21.42
N LEU A 302 -2.31 -24.59 21.19
CA LEU A 302 -2.26 -23.95 19.87
C LEU A 302 -1.60 -24.84 18.81
N LYS A 303 -0.51 -25.53 19.18
CA LYS A 303 0.17 -26.48 18.29
C LYS A 303 -0.70 -27.72 18.01
N GLU A 304 -1.52 -28.15 18.95
CA GLU A 304 -2.48 -29.26 18.75
C GLU A 304 -3.59 -28.88 17.79
N LEU A 305 -4.09 -27.63 17.82
CA LEU A 305 -5.04 -27.12 16.83
C LEU A 305 -4.44 -27.17 15.41
N ILE A 306 -3.18 -26.80 15.25
CA ILE A 306 -2.50 -26.86 13.95
C ILE A 306 -2.36 -28.31 13.48
N ALA A 307 -1.94 -29.22 14.35
CA ALA A 307 -1.81 -30.64 14.04
C ALA A 307 -3.15 -31.27 13.65
N SER A 308 -4.27 -30.74 14.16
CA SER A 308 -5.64 -31.15 13.84
C SER A 308 -6.22 -30.44 12.59
N ALA A 309 -5.38 -29.78 11.76
CA ALA A 309 -5.78 -29.01 10.60
C ALA A 309 -6.74 -27.82 10.89
N GLN A 310 -6.73 -27.31 12.14
CA GLN A 310 -7.52 -26.17 12.59
C GLN A 310 -6.67 -24.87 12.64
N THR A 311 -5.84 -24.66 11.63
CA THR A 311 -4.86 -23.56 11.55
C THR A 311 -5.51 -22.19 11.71
N GLU A 312 -6.70 -21.97 11.14
CA GLU A 312 -7.42 -20.70 11.25
C GLU A 312 -7.87 -20.39 12.69
N GLN A 313 -8.26 -21.44 13.43
CA GLN A 313 -8.60 -21.30 14.86
C GLN A 313 -7.34 -20.99 15.68
N ALA A 314 -6.23 -21.67 15.42
CA ALA A 314 -4.96 -21.38 16.10
C ALA A 314 -4.52 -19.91 15.85
N ILE A 315 -4.60 -19.41 14.63
CA ILE A 315 -4.32 -18.02 14.29
C ILE A 315 -5.25 -17.07 15.04
N SER A 316 -6.53 -17.38 15.15
CA SER A 316 -7.52 -16.54 15.85
C SER A 316 -7.27 -16.47 17.36
N HIS A 317 -6.94 -17.59 17.98
CA HIS A 317 -6.59 -17.64 19.41
C HIS A 317 -5.27 -16.91 19.70
N LEU A 318 -4.25 -17.14 18.89
CA LEU A 318 -2.97 -16.45 19.01
C LEU A 318 -3.12 -14.94 18.85
N LYS A 319 -3.93 -14.50 17.89
CA LYS A 319 -4.25 -13.08 17.71
C LYS A 319 -4.92 -12.49 18.95
N ALA A 320 -5.95 -13.15 19.48
CA ALA A 320 -6.65 -12.70 20.67
C ALA A 320 -5.72 -12.62 21.90
N PHE A 321 -4.82 -13.60 22.05
CA PHE A 321 -3.79 -13.61 23.08
C PHE A 321 -2.82 -12.42 22.96
N LEU A 322 -2.31 -12.15 21.76
CA LEU A 322 -1.37 -11.06 21.49
C LEU A 322 -2.04 -9.69 21.64
N ASP A 323 -3.27 -9.52 21.15
CA ASP A 323 -4.03 -8.27 21.24
C ASP A 323 -4.26 -7.83 22.70
N ARG A 324 -4.46 -8.78 23.60
CA ARG A 324 -4.60 -8.49 25.06
C ARG A 324 -3.29 -8.04 25.72
N ARG A 325 -2.14 -8.29 25.08
CA ARG A 325 -0.79 -7.99 25.60
C ARG A 325 -0.10 -6.81 24.93
N LYS A 326 -0.80 -6.06 24.09
CA LYS A 326 -0.29 -4.80 23.52
C LYS A 326 0.07 -3.82 24.65
N PRO A 327 1.15 -3.04 24.54
CA PRO A 327 2.03 -2.89 23.37
C PRO A 327 3.21 -3.87 23.28
N ARG A 328 3.44 -4.75 24.27
CA ARG A 328 4.61 -5.64 24.31
C ARG A 328 4.65 -6.68 23.17
N SER A 329 3.49 -7.01 22.61
CA SER A 329 3.32 -8.00 21.54
C SER A 329 3.24 -7.38 20.14
N TYR A 330 3.50 -6.09 19.96
CA TYR A 330 3.20 -5.38 18.71
C TYR A 330 3.92 -5.98 17.48
N SER A 331 5.20 -6.39 17.65
CA SER A 331 5.95 -7.06 16.59
C SER A 331 5.31 -8.39 16.19
N LEU A 332 4.95 -9.23 17.18
CA LEU A 332 4.35 -10.55 16.92
C LEU A 332 2.95 -10.45 16.32
N VAL A 333 2.19 -9.41 16.68
CA VAL A 333 0.89 -9.13 16.04
C VAL A 333 1.07 -8.87 14.56
N ASN A 334 2.05 -8.04 14.18
CA ASN A 334 2.34 -7.73 12.79
C ASN A 334 2.77 -8.98 12.01
N ASP A 335 3.66 -9.79 12.57
CA ASP A 335 4.11 -11.02 11.95
C ASP A 335 2.96 -12.03 11.78
N LEU A 336 2.07 -12.12 12.78
CA LEU A 336 0.87 -12.97 12.69
C LEU A 336 -0.12 -12.47 11.63
N VAL A 337 -0.28 -11.16 11.48
CA VAL A 337 -1.14 -10.57 10.45
C VAL A 337 -0.62 -10.91 9.07
N VAL A 338 0.68 -10.75 8.82
CA VAL A 338 1.32 -11.14 7.55
C VAL A 338 1.10 -12.63 7.27
N LEU A 339 1.30 -13.47 8.28
CA LEU A 339 1.12 -14.92 8.15
C LEU A 339 -0.33 -15.30 7.84
N ARG A 340 -1.30 -14.67 8.51
CA ARG A 340 -2.73 -14.87 8.24
C ARG A 340 -3.09 -14.53 6.80
N ASN A 341 -2.52 -13.45 6.26
CA ASN A 341 -2.76 -13.06 4.88
C ASN A 341 -2.19 -14.07 3.89
N GLN A 342 -0.98 -14.56 4.14
CA GLN A 342 -0.40 -15.63 3.33
C GLN A 342 -1.27 -16.90 3.38
N TYR A 343 -1.77 -17.26 4.54
CA TYR A 343 -2.69 -18.38 4.70
C TYR A 343 -4.00 -18.17 3.93
N ASN A 344 -4.61 -17.00 4.06
CA ASN A 344 -5.85 -16.67 3.35
C ASN A 344 -5.66 -16.67 1.83
N LEU A 345 -4.55 -16.13 1.35
CA LEU A 345 -4.18 -16.12 -0.07
C LEU A 345 -3.99 -17.56 -0.60
N LEU A 346 -3.29 -18.40 0.16
CA LEU A 346 -3.10 -19.81 -0.18
C LEU A 346 -4.43 -20.53 -0.27
N ARG A 347 -5.32 -20.34 0.71
CA ARG A 347 -6.69 -20.91 0.70
C ARG A 347 -7.52 -20.43 -0.49
N GLN A 348 -7.41 -19.15 -0.86
CA GLN A 348 -8.09 -18.64 -2.05
C GLN A 348 -7.54 -19.26 -3.35
N ARG A 349 -6.21 -19.42 -3.45
CA ARG A 349 -5.57 -20.08 -4.60
C ARG A 349 -5.95 -21.57 -4.70
N GLU A 350 -6.06 -22.25 -3.57
CA GLU A 350 -6.57 -23.62 -3.47
C GLU A 350 -8.02 -23.71 -3.95
N LEU A 351 -8.91 -22.87 -3.41
CA LEU A 351 -10.34 -22.84 -3.78
C LEU A 351 -10.57 -22.51 -5.26
N ARG A 352 -9.69 -21.70 -5.85
CA ARG A 352 -9.74 -21.31 -7.28
C ARG A 352 -9.00 -22.29 -8.19
N ALA A 353 -8.42 -23.37 -7.64
CA ALA A 353 -7.56 -24.31 -8.36
C ALA A 353 -6.41 -23.65 -9.16
N THR A 354 -5.89 -22.51 -8.65
CA THR A 354 -4.82 -21.73 -9.29
C THR A 354 -3.43 -22.07 -8.76
N ILE A 355 -3.31 -23.02 -7.84
CA ILE A 355 -2.04 -23.53 -7.30
C ILE A 355 -1.81 -24.97 -7.79
N ASP A 356 -0.56 -25.31 -8.16
CA ASP A 356 -0.21 -26.69 -8.48
C ASP A 356 -0.34 -27.56 -7.23
N SER A 357 -0.87 -28.77 -7.39
CA SER A 357 -1.06 -29.73 -6.29
C SER A 357 0.26 -30.11 -5.59
N ARG A 358 1.41 -29.89 -6.24
CA ARG A 358 2.74 -30.10 -5.66
C ARG A 358 3.24 -28.93 -4.83
N ASP A 359 2.81 -27.72 -5.15
CA ASP A 359 3.27 -26.49 -4.47
C ASP A 359 2.40 -26.20 -3.23
N LEU A 360 1.13 -26.57 -3.24
CA LEU A 360 0.21 -26.35 -2.13
C LEU A 360 0.73 -26.91 -0.78
N PRO A 361 1.21 -28.17 -0.69
CA PRO A 361 1.74 -28.68 0.58
C PRO A 361 3.00 -27.94 1.04
N VAL A 362 3.84 -27.52 0.09
CA VAL A 362 5.09 -26.80 0.39
C VAL A 362 4.79 -25.43 0.98
N GLU A 363 3.94 -24.62 0.32
CA GLU A 363 3.54 -23.31 0.81
C GLU A 363 2.78 -23.41 2.15
N HIS A 364 1.90 -24.41 2.29
CA HIS A 364 1.18 -24.64 3.54
C HIS A 364 2.12 -24.99 4.70
N ASN A 365 3.10 -25.88 4.49
CA ASN A 365 4.07 -26.25 5.52
C ASN A 365 4.93 -25.06 5.95
N GLN A 366 5.34 -24.20 5.02
CA GLN A 366 6.09 -22.96 5.36
C GLN A 366 5.28 -22.03 6.26
N ILE A 367 3.98 -21.89 6.00
CA ILE A 367 3.07 -21.10 6.84
C ILE A 367 2.95 -21.72 8.22
N VAL A 368 2.79 -23.02 8.29
CA VAL A 368 2.67 -23.77 9.56
C VAL A 368 3.96 -23.65 10.39
N GLU A 369 5.15 -23.79 9.80
CA GLU A 369 6.44 -23.64 10.49
C GLU A 369 6.55 -22.22 11.08
N ARG A 370 6.25 -21.20 10.31
CA ARG A 370 6.29 -19.80 10.79
C ARG A 370 5.26 -19.54 11.89
N LEU A 371 4.09 -20.17 11.82
CA LEU A 371 3.08 -20.04 12.88
C LEU A 371 3.55 -20.71 14.19
N MET A 372 4.22 -21.86 14.09
CA MET A 372 4.84 -22.52 15.23
C MET A 372 5.89 -21.64 15.91
N ASP A 373 6.75 -21.00 15.11
CA ASP A 373 7.77 -20.07 15.61
C ASP A 373 7.14 -18.86 16.31
N LEU A 374 6.04 -18.31 15.79
CA LEU A 374 5.33 -17.21 16.42
C LEU A 374 4.66 -17.63 17.75
N ILE A 375 4.14 -18.85 17.83
CA ILE A 375 3.59 -19.40 19.06
C ILE A 375 4.69 -19.51 20.13
N ASP A 376 5.86 -20.00 19.78
CA ASP A 376 7.00 -20.14 20.69
C ASP A 376 7.51 -18.77 21.17
N GLN A 377 7.56 -17.78 20.30
CA GLN A 377 7.91 -16.42 20.68
C GLN A 377 6.84 -15.77 21.57
N ALA A 378 5.57 -16.04 21.32
CA ALA A 378 4.47 -15.53 22.13
C ALA A 378 4.43 -16.12 23.55
N GLU A 379 4.88 -17.37 23.73
CA GLU A 379 5.01 -18.01 25.05
C GLU A 379 5.95 -17.23 25.98
N GLY A 380 7.00 -16.63 25.41
CA GLY A 380 7.94 -15.77 26.15
C GLY A 380 7.36 -14.43 26.65
N LEU A 381 6.13 -14.09 26.26
CA LEU A 381 5.40 -12.88 26.70
C LEU A 381 4.43 -13.15 27.87
N GLY A 382 4.30 -14.42 28.26
CA GLY A 382 3.38 -14.91 29.29
C GLY A 382 3.73 -14.58 30.74
#